data_065359189ecf47506f1e4257655ee270
#
_entry.id   065359189ecf47506f1e4257655ee270
#
_cell.length_a   1.000
_cell.length_b   1.000
_cell.length_c   1.000
_cell.angle_alpha   90.00
_cell.angle_beta   90.00
_cell.angle_gamma   90.00
#
_symmetry.space_group_name_H-M   'P 1'
#
loop_
_entity.id
_entity.type
_entity.pdbx_description
1 polymer ?
#
loop_
_entity_poly.entity_id
_entity_poly.type
_entity_poly.pdbx_seq_one_letter_code
_entity_poly.pdbx_strand_id
1 'polypeptide(L)'
;MKKILGTIVIIFFIIGFSKVCLADNTKDVSADSYKYDYEDIIIKKGNEDEKVVALTFDDGPDEVFTPQVLDILKKYDVKATFFLIGEKVQYNKKIVKREKEEGHEIGNHTFTHINAAKKSRAEIESEVTKTQEAIKEVTGEYPTLFRPPYRALSRDLCQTVKSKNMNIILWSNIDVRDWSNPGVNSIVSTIENKVENGNIIILHDYNTVRNDKSQTIQALEIVIPKLKEKGYKFVTISELMEHLDK
;
A
#
# COMPACT_ATOMS: atom_id res chain seq x y z
N MET A 1 52.78 16.55 84.58
CA MET A 1 52.32 15.53 83.64
C MET A 1 51.15 16.13 82.83
N LYS A 2 51.42 16.62 81.60
CA LYS A 2 50.44 17.25 80.71
C LYS A 2 49.99 16.24 79.67
N LYS A 3 48.72 15.90 79.67
CA LYS A 3 48.16 15.09 78.64
C LYS A 3 47.86 15.94 77.42
N ILE A 4 48.42 15.60 76.26
CA ILE A 4 48.14 16.21 74.98
C ILE A 4 47.04 15.42 74.37
N LEU A 5 45.89 16.07 74.13
CA LEU A 5 44.73 15.52 73.45
C LEU A 5 44.88 15.82 71.98
N GLY A 6 45.15 14.79 71.21
CA GLY A 6 45.26 14.94 69.77
C GLY A 6 43.86 14.92 69.11
N THR A 7 43.52 16.01 68.42
CA THR A 7 42.27 16.14 67.65
C THR A 7 42.50 15.55 66.28
N ILE A 8 41.76 14.45 65.96
CA ILE A 8 41.74 13.86 64.62
C ILE A 8 40.70 14.63 63.80
N VAL A 9 41.18 15.36 62.80
CA VAL A 9 40.31 16.01 61.81
C VAL A 9 40.06 14.99 60.70
N ILE A 10 38.83 14.50 60.64
CA ILE A 10 38.39 13.65 59.52
C ILE A 10 37.90 14.58 58.43
N ILE A 11 38.67 14.65 57.34
CA ILE A 11 38.26 15.36 56.11
C ILE A 11 37.41 14.41 55.30
N PHE A 12 36.06 14.66 55.23
CA PHE A 12 35.16 13.99 54.28
C PHE A 12 35.38 14.59 52.89
N PHE A 13 35.96 13.80 51.99
CA PHE A 13 35.95 14.09 50.56
C PHE A 13 34.55 13.76 50.00
N ILE A 14 33.73 14.78 49.79
CA ILE A 14 32.48 14.65 49.06
C ILE A 14 32.84 14.61 47.59
N ILE A 15 32.88 13.39 47.01
CA ILE A 15 32.96 13.21 45.57
C ILE A 15 31.56 13.53 45.02
N GLY A 16 31.40 14.75 44.55
CA GLY A 16 30.21 15.15 43.81
C GLY A 16 30.12 14.39 42.49
N PHE A 17 29.28 13.37 42.43
CA PHE A 17 28.85 12.81 41.15
C PHE A 17 28.00 13.84 40.43
N SER A 18 28.62 14.66 39.58
CA SER A 18 27.89 15.38 38.52
C SER A 18 27.22 14.36 37.63
N LYS A 19 25.89 14.18 37.77
CA LYS A 19 25.09 13.60 36.71
C LYS A 19 25.18 14.52 35.49
N VAL A 20 26.06 14.17 34.56
CA VAL A 20 26.00 14.71 33.23
C VAL A 20 24.68 14.20 32.66
N CYS A 21 23.66 15.04 32.73
CA CYS A 21 22.45 14.85 31.92
C CYS A 21 22.89 15.06 30.47
N LEU A 22 23.22 13.97 29.78
CA LEU A 22 23.23 13.98 28.34
C LEU A 22 21.78 14.31 27.94
N ALA A 23 21.55 15.57 27.60
CA ALA A 23 20.32 15.95 26.91
C ALA A 23 20.28 15.11 25.63
N ASP A 24 19.42 14.12 25.65
CA ASP A 24 19.06 13.35 24.46
C ASP A 24 18.40 14.37 23.51
N ASN A 25 19.22 14.87 22.58
CA ASN A 25 18.77 15.73 21.49
C ASN A 25 18.04 14.85 20.46
N THR A 26 17.07 14.06 20.91
CA THR A 26 16.03 13.57 20.04
C THR A 26 15.19 14.79 19.67
N LYS A 27 15.62 15.50 18.59
CA LYS A 27 14.73 16.37 17.86
C LYS A 27 13.43 15.61 17.70
N ASP A 28 12.36 16.23 18.13
CA ASP A 28 10.99 15.81 17.89
C ASP A 28 10.77 15.83 16.37
N VAL A 29 11.23 14.75 15.72
CA VAL A 29 11.10 14.53 14.31
C VAL A 29 9.62 14.22 14.15
N SER A 30 8.85 15.14 13.58
CA SER A 30 7.41 15.00 13.38
C SER A 30 7.08 13.57 12.97
N ALA A 31 6.00 13.00 13.51
CA ALA A 31 5.61 11.60 13.30
C ALA A 31 5.59 11.15 11.82
N ASP A 32 5.64 12.10 10.89
CA ASP A 32 5.62 11.90 9.44
C ASP A 32 6.97 12.09 8.73
N SER A 33 8.03 12.49 9.43
CA SER A 33 9.34 12.79 8.81
C SER A 33 9.96 11.57 8.12
N TYR A 34 9.65 10.35 8.58
CA TYR A 34 10.14 9.12 7.94
C TYR A 34 9.68 8.99 6.49
N LYS A 35 8.60 9.65 6.08
CA LYS A 35 8.10 9.60 4.69
C LYS A 35 9.14 10.12 3.70
N TYR A 36 9.94 11.10 4.09
CA TYR A 36 11.03 11.63 3.26
C TYR A 36 12.17 10.62 3.08
N ASP A 37 12.42 9.77 4.10
CA ASP A 37 13.47 8.74 4.05
C ASP A 37 13.12 7.59 3.07
N TYR A 38 11.85 7.48 2.64
CA TYR A 38 11.32 6.42 1.80
C TYR A 38 10.55 6.94 0.58
N GLU A 39 10.76 8.21 0.21
CA GLU A 39 10.08 8.82 -0.93
C GLU A 39 10.42 8.10 -2.25
N ASP A 40 11.62 7.54 -2.33
CA ASP A 40 12.12 6.77 -3.45
C ASP A 40 11.32 5.49 -3.76
N ILE A 41 10.61 4.94 -2.77
CA ILE A 41 9.79 3.73 -2.95
C ILE A 41 8.28 3.99 -2.83
N ILE A 42 7.84 5.24 -2.59
CA ILE A 42 6.41 5.57 -2.40
C ILE A 42 5.87 6.25 -3.66
N ILE A 43 5.11 5.51 -4.44
CA ILE A 43 4.51 5.97 -5.69
C ILE A 43 3.05 6.34 -5.46
N LYS A 44 2.64 7.53 -5.90
CA LYS A 44 1.27 8.08 -5.74
C LYS A 44 0.62 8.46 -7.05
N LYS A 45 1.41 8.65 -8.09
CA LYS A 45 0.99 9.10 -9.41
C LYS A 45 2.09 8.76 -10.43
N GLY A 46 1.74 8.55 -11.66
CA GLY A 46 2.67 8.41 -12.79
C GLY A 46 3.02 9.76 -13.41
N ASN A 47 3.61 9.72 -14.61
CA ASN A 47 3.96 10.90 -15.39
C ASN A 47 2.69 11.68 -15.81
N GLU A 48 2.69 12.99 -15.60
CA GLU A 48 1.56 13.88 -15.91
C GLU A 48 1.53 14.33 -17.38
N ASP A 49 2.61 14.15 -18.11
CA ASP A 49 2.71 14.52 -19.52
C ASP A 49 2.06 13.47 -20.45
N GLU A 50 1.83 12.24 -19.96
CA GLU A 50 1.26 11.16 -20.74
C GLU A 50 -0.19 10.87 -20.31
N LYS A 51 -1.06 10.69 -21.30
CA LYS A 51 -2.48 10.39 -21.09
C LYS A 51 -2.71 8.92 -20.75
N VAL A 52 -2.11 8.49 -19.63
CA VAL A 52 -2.20 7.14 -19.08
C VAL A 52 -2.89 7.16 -17.73
N VAL A 53 -3.55 6.06 -17.36
CA VAL A 53 -4.13 5.82 -16.03
C VAL A 53 -3.95 4.36 -15.64
N ALA A 54 -3.75 4.09 -14.36
CA ALA A 54 -3.75 2.74 -13.81
C ALA A 54 -5.04 2.47 -13.02
N LEU A 55 -5.82 1.47 -13.46
CA LEU A 55 -6.88 0.90 -12.63
C LEU A 55 -6.26 -0.08 -11.66
N THR A 56 -6.59 0.07 -10.38
CA THR A 56 -6.08 -0.83 -9.35
C THR A 56 -7.23 -1.33 -8.48
N PHE A 57 -7.15 -2.59 -8.08
CA PHE A 57 -8.18 -3.28 -7.30
C PHE A 57 -7.55 -3.82 -6.02
N ASP A 58 -8.18 -3.51 -4.88
CA ASP A 58 -7.76 -3.96 -3.57
C ASP A 58 -8.74 -5.01 -3.01
N ASP A 59 -8.28 -5.76 -2.00
CA ASP A 59 -9.06 -6.71 -1.20
C ASP A 59 -9.43 -8.04 -1.88
N GLY A 60 -9.08 -8.24 -3.13
CA GLY A 60 -9.25 -9.53 -3.82
C GLY A 60 -8.27 -10.62 -3.34
N PRO A 61 -8.32 -11.82 -3.96
CA PRO A 61 -9.35 -12.23 -4.91
C PRO A 61 -10.68 -12.62 -4.24
N ASP A 62 -11.79 -12.30 -4.87
CA ASP A 62 -13.14 -12.70 -4.47
C ASP A 62 -13.73 -13.68 -5.50
N GLU A 63 -14.34 -14.77 -5.05
CA GLU A 63 -14.88 -15.82 -5.91
C GLU A 63 -16.03 -15.36 -6.83
N VAL A 64 -16.75 -14.29 -6.45
CA VAL A 64 -17.91 -13.76 -7.17
C VAL A 64 -17.54 -12.55 -8.03
N PHE A 65 -16.83 -11.58 -7.44
CA PHE A 65 -16.62 -10.28 -8.07
C PHE A 65 -15.35 -10.18 -8.91
N THR A 66 -14.24 -10.77 -8.46
CA THR A 66 -12.98 -10.72 -9.24
C THR A 66 -13.13 -11.31 -10.65
N PRO A 67 -13.80 -12.49 -10.86
CA PRO A 67 -14.03 -13.00 -12.22
C PRO A 67 -14.82 -12.04 -13.12
N GLN A 68 -15.79 -11.32 -12.56
CA GLN A 68 -16.59 -10.36 -13.33
C GLN A 68 -15.79 -9.11 -13.69
N VAL A 69 -14.90 -8.64 -12.79
CA VAL A 69 -13.95 -7.56 -13.10
C VAL A 69 -13.04 -7.98 -14.25
N LEU A 70 -12.46 -9.18 -14.19
CA LEU A 70 -11.61 -9.73 -15.26
C LEU A 70 -12.35 -9.82 -16.61
N ASP A 71 -13.62 -10.25 -16.60
CA ASP A 71 -14.45 -10.32 -17.83
C ASP A 71 -14.61 -8.94 -18.46
N ILE A 72 -14.82 -7.89 -17.67
CA ILE A 72 -14.95 -6.52 -18.16
C ILE A 72 -13.61 -6.00 -18.68
N LEU A 73 -12.53 -6.21 -17.95
CA LEU A 73 -11.18 -5.78 -18.38
C LEU A 73 -10.82 -6.45 -19.71
N LYS A 74 -11.11 -7.73 -19.85
CA LYS A 74 -10.92 -8.49 -21.11
C LYS A 74 -11.79 -7.96 -22.24
N LYS A 75 -13.09 -7.70 -21.99
CA LYS A 75 -14.04 -7.13 -22.96
C LYS A 75 -13.53 -5.83 -23.58
N TYR A 76 -12.88 -4.99 -22.76
CA TYR A 76 -12.39 -3.68 -23.19
C TYR A 76 -10.90 -3.68 -23.53
N ASP A 77 -10.23 -4.83 -23.50
CA ASP A 77 -8.78 -4.93 -23.69
C ASP A 77 -8.01 -3.93 -22.80
N VAL A 78 -8.17 -4.09 -21.49
CA VAL A 78 -7.56 -3.23 -20.45
C VAL A 78 -6.78 -4.11 -19.48
N LYS A 79 -5.55 -3.69 -19.15
CA LYS A 79 -4.78 -4.28 -18.07
C LYS A 79 -4.95 -3.45 -16.80
N ALA A 80 -4.79 -4.10 -15.65
CA ALA A 80 -4.94 -3.51 -14.33
C ALA A 80 -3.96 -4.14 -13.35
N THR A 81 -3.86 -3.57 -12.13
CA THR A 81 -3.06 -4.12 -11.04
C THR A 81 -3.96 -4.50 -9.87
N PHE A 82 -3.81 -5.73 -9.37
CA PHE A 82 -4.59 -6.28 -8.26
C PHE A 82 -3.70 -6.39 -7.02
N PHE A 83 -4.10 -5.78 -5.90
CA PHE A 83 -3.42 -5.90 -4.61
C PHE A 83 -4.15 -6.92 -3.74
N LEU A 84 -3.56 -8.10 -3.64
CA LEU A 84 -4.24 -9.29 -3.11
C LEU A 84 -3.98 -9.48 -1.61
N ILE A 85 -5.03 -9.85 -0.88
CA ILE A 85 -4.95 -10.33 0.49
C ILE A 85 -4.46 -11.79 0.48
N GLY A 86 -3.32 -12.05 1.13
CA GLY A 86 -2.64 -13.34 1.06
C GLY A 86 -3.50 -14.53 1.53
N GLU A 87 -4.31 -14.36 2.57
CA GLU A 87 -5.26 -15.38 3.00
C GLU A 87 -6.24 -15.76 1.90
N LYS A 88 -6.77 -14.78 1.17
CA LYS A 88 -7.72 -15.01 0.06
C LYS A 88 -7.05 -15.69 -1.15
N VAL A 89 -5.77 -15.40 -1.40
CA VAL A 89 -4.98 -16.09 -2.44
C VAL A 89 -4.98 -17.60 -2.23
N GLN A 90 -4.82 -18.07 -0.98
CA GLN A 90 -4.77 -19.48 -0.66
C GLN A 90 -6.04 -20.24 -1.06
N TYR A 91 -7.20 -19.61 -0.93
CA TYR A 91 -8.50 -20.20 -1.28
C TYR A 91 -8.90 -20.02 -2.74
N ASN A 92 -8.33 -19.02 -3.43
CA ASN A 92 -8.78 -18.61 -4.77
C ASN A 92 -7.66 -18.72 -5.83
N LYS A 93 -6.76 -19.72 -5.73
CA LYS A 93 -5.60 -19.89 -6.62
C LYS A 93 -5.94 -19.85 -8.11
N LYS A 94 -7.12 -20.35 -8.51
CA LYS A 94 -7.54 -20.34 -9.93
C LYS A 94 -7.81 -18.93 -10.44
N ILE A 95 -8.33 -18.05 -9.58
CA ILE A 95 -8.60 -16.65 -9.93
C ILE A 95 -7.27 -15.91 -10.06
N VAL A 96 -6.37 -16.05 -9.10
CA VAL A 96 -5.02 -15.44 -9.16
C VAL A 96 -4.24 -15.89 -10.40
N LYS A 97 -4.35 -17.19 -10.74
CA LYS A 97 -3.75 -17.70 -11.98
C LYS A 97 -4.34 -17.02 -13.22
N ARG A 98 -5.67 -16.83 -13.24
CA ARG A 98 -6.34 -16.13 -14.32
C ARG A 98 -5.92 -14.67 -14.44
N GLU A 99 -5.78 -13.94 -13.30
CA GLU A 99 -5.25 -12.57 -13.29
C GLU A 99 -3.88 -12.49 -13.96
N LYS A 100 -2.96 -13.40 -13.61
CA LYS A 100 -1.62 -13.47 -14.21
C LYS A 100 -1.67 -13.85 -15.71
N GLU A 101 -2.43 -14.89 -16.08
CA GLU A 101 -2.54 -15.38 -17.46
C GLU A 101 -3.20 -14.34 -18.40
N GLU A 102 -4.10 -13.53 -17.90
CA GLU A 102 -4.72 -12.44 -18.66
C GLU A 102 -3.84 -11.17 -18.71
N GLY A 103 -2.63 -11.22 -18.12
CA GLY A 103 -1.62 -10.15 -18.19
C GLY A 103 -1.87 -8.99 -17.24
N HIS A 104 -2.61 -9.22 -16.16
CA HIS A 104 -2.73 -8.26 -15.08
C HIS A 104 -1.52 -8.36 -14.14
N GLU A 105 -1.21 -7.25 -13.48
CA GLU A 105 -0.16 -7.19 -12.49
C GLU A 105 -0.71 -7.51 -11.10
N ILE A 106 0.10 -8.18 -10.28
CA ILE A 106 -0.29 -8.62 -8.94
C ILE A 106 0.63 -7.98 -7.91
N GLY A 107 0.05 -7.34 -6.91
CA GLY A 107 0.71 -6.75 -5.76
C GLY A 107 0.28 -7.38 -4.43
N ASN A 108 1.02 -7.06 -3.38
CA ASN A 108 0.82 -7.54 -2.02
C ASN A 108 -0.04 -6.56 -1.21
N HIS A 109 -1.10 -7.07 -0.54
CA HIS A 109 -1.99 -6.26 0.31
C HIS A 109 -2.06 -6.77 1.76
N THR A 110 -0.94 -7.30 2.29
CA THR A 110 -0.83 -8.02 3.56
C THR A 110 -1.59 -9.36 3.58
N PHE A 111 -1.37 -10.18 4.61
CA PHE A 111 -1.96 -11.51 4.65
C PHE A 111 -3.40 -11.49 5.18
N THR A 112 -3.67 -10.71 6.23
CA THR A 112 -4.99 -10.58 6.88
C THR A 112 -5.53 -9.16 6.89
N HIS A 113 -5.09 -8.30 5.97
CA HIS A 113 -5.54 -6.91 5.84
C HIS A 113 -5.31 -6.07 7.10
N ILE A 114 -4.11 -6.17 7.70
CA ILE A 114 -3.77 -5.44 8.93
C ILE A 114 -3.58 -3.93 8.72
N ASN A 115 -3.86 -3.15 9.77
CA ASN A 115 -3.41 -1.77 9.84
C ASN A 115 -1.96 -1.72 10.36
N ALA A 116 -0.99 -1.57 9.45
CA ALA A 116 0.43 -1.59 9.76
C ALA A 116 0.89 -0.50 10.74
N ALA A 117 0.20 0.64 10.83
CA ALA A 117 0.52 1.69 11.80
C ALA A 117 0.23 1.29 13.26
N LYS A 118 -0.48 0.16 13.48
CA LYS A 118 -0.84 -0.36 14.80
C LYS A 118 -0.14 -1.67 15.13
N LYS A 119 0.87 -2.07 14.35
CA LYS A 119 1.51 -3.37 14.43
C LYS A 119 3.01 -3.23 14.66
N SER A 120 3.59 -4.22 15.34
CA SER A 120 5.02 -4.34 15.47
C SER A 120 5.69 -4.71 14.14
N ARG A 121 6.97 -4.40 14.02
CA ARG A 121 7.76 -4.78 12.84
C ARG A 121 7.69 -6.27 12.51
N ALA A 122 7.77 -7.12 13.52
CA ALA A 122 7.71 -8.58 13.34
C ALA A 122 6.35 -9.05 12.78
N GLU A 123 5.24 -8.45 13.25
CA GLU A 123 3.91 -8.73 12.71
C GLU A 123 3.81 -8.28 11.25
N ILE A 124 4.28 -7.06 10.94
CA ILE A 124 4.29 -6.51 9.57
C ILE A 124 5.11 -7.40 8.63
N GLU A 125 6.32 -7.78 9.05
CA GLU A 125 7.20 -8.65 8.26
C GLU A 125 6.57 -10.03 8.00
N SER A 126 5.90 -10.61 9.00
CA SER A 126 5.17 -11.86 8.87
C SER A 126 4.03 -11.75 7.85
N GLU A 127 3.22 -10.69 7.94
CA GLU A 127 2.10 -10.43 7.05
C GLU A 127 2.54 -10.25 5.59
N VAL A 128 3.57 -9.42 5.36
CA VAL A 128 4.13 -9.19 4.03
C VAL A 128 4.73 -10.47 3.46
N THR A 129 5.52 -11.20 4.26
CA THR A 129 6.20 -12.42 3.79
C THR A 129 5.20 -13.53 3.45
N LYS A 130 4.21 -13.78 4.30
CA LYS A 130 3.18 -14.81 4.03
C LYS A 130 2.42 -14.52 2.73
N THR A 131 2.12 -13.26 2.46
CA THR A 131 1.46 -12.88 1.20
C THR A 131 2.38 -13.06 0.00
N GLN A 132 3.66 -12.69 0.13
CA GLN A 132 4.67 -12.91 -0.91
C GLN A 132 4.74 -14.40 -1.30
N GLU A 133 4.83 -15.29 -0.31
CA GLU A 133 4.89 -16.74 -0.53
C GLU A 133 3.59 -17.28 -1.15
N ALA A 134 2.42 -16.83 -0.67
CA ALA A 134 1.13 -17.25 -1.22
C ALA A 134 0.98 -16.86 -2.71
N ILE A 135 1.37 -15.62 -3.07
CA ILE A 135 1.33 -15.16 -4.46
C ILE A 135 2.33 -15.94 -5.32
N LYS A 136 3.58 -16.08 -4.85
CA LYS A 136 4.61 -16.84 -5.58
C LYS A 136 4.22 -18.28 -5.84
N GLU A 137 3.59 -18.95 -4.88
CA GLU A 137 3.12 -20.33 -5.04
C GLU A 137 2.23 -20.50 -6.27
N VAL A 138 1.41 -19.49 -6.58
CA VAL A 138 0.45 -19.52 -7.69
C VAL A 138 1.03 -18.97 -8.98
N THR A 139 1.79 -17.87 -8.90
CA THR A 139 2.27 -17.11 -10.07
C THR A 139 3.68 -17.49 -10.51
N GLY A 140 4.45 -18.15 -9.64
CA GLY A 140 5.86 -18.46 -9.86
C GLY A 140 6.81 -17.30 -9.51
N GLU A 141 6.30 -16.10 -9.22
CA GLU A 141 7.08 -14.88 -9.03
C GLU A 141 6.69 -14.17 -7.72
N TYR A 142 7.66 -13.52 -7.08
CA TYR A 142 7.37 -12.60 -5.98
C TYR A 142 6.84 -11.27 -6.52
N PRO A 143 5.72 -10.72 -5.98
CA PRO A 143 5.28 -9.38 -6.35
C PRO A 143 6.29 -8.32 -5.89
N THR A 144 6.51 -7.32 -6.72
CA THR A 144 7.38 -6.16 -6.44
C THR A 144 6.62 -4.94 -5.96
N LEU A 145 5.30 -5.02 -5.94
CA LEU A 145 4.40 -3.95 -5.50
C LEU A 145 3.73 -4.30 -4.19
N PHE A 146 3.61 -3.31 -3.32
CA PHE A 146 2.91 -3.41 -2.05
C PHE A 146 1.95 -2.24 -1.88
N ARG A 147 0.72 -2.50 -1.44
CA ARG A 147 -0.20 -1.45 -1.02
C ARG A 147 -0.61 -1.66 0.44
N PRO A 148 -0.40 -0.65 1.32
CA PRO A 148 -0.80 -0.77 2.72
C PRO A 148 -2.31 -0.66 2.85
N PRO A 149 -2.99 -1.60 3.55
CA PRO A 149 -4.38 -1.42 3.95
C PRO A 149 -4.59 -0.08 4.67
N TYR A 150 -5.75 0.54 4.44
CA TYR A 150 -6.12 1.84 5.05
C TYR A 150 -5.18 3.01 4.71
N ARG A 151 -4.28 2.88 3.73
CA ARG A 151 -3.19 3.84 3.46
C ARG A 151 -2.27 4.04 4.69
N ALA A 152 -2.25 3.07 5.61
CA ALA A 152 -1.56 3.16 6.89
C ALA A 152 -0.06 2.91 6.72
N LEU A 153 0.72 3.98 6.71
CA LEU A 153 2.17 3.93 6.67
C LEU A 153 2.76 3.96 8.09
N SER A 154 3.90 3.30 8.26
CA SER A 154 4.78 3.41 9.42
C SER A 154 6.22 3.24 8.97
N ARG A 155 7.19 3.69 9.80
CA ARG A 155 8.62 3.49 9.51
C ARG A 155 8.95 2.00 9.36
N ASP A 156 8.43 1.17 10.25
CA ASP A 156 8.65 -0.28 10.22
C ASP A 156 8.10 -0.93 8.95
N LEU A 157 6.94 -0.47 8.46
CA LEU A 157 6.39 -0.92 7.19
C LEU A 157 7.30 -0.52 6.03
N CYS A 158 7.70 0.75 5.95
CA CYS A 158 8.56 1.23 4.86
C CYS A 158 9.90 0.47 4.83
N GLN A 159 10.51 0.23 6.01
CA GLN A 159 11.73 -0.57 6.12
C GLN A 159 11.51 -2.01 5.63
N THR A 160 10.41 -2.64 6.04
CA THR A 160 10.08 -4.02 5.64
C THR A 160 9.90 -4.12 4.13
N VAL A 161 9.13 -3.22 3.53
CA VAL A 161 8.86 -3.21 2.09
C VAL A 161 10.15 -2.95 1.29
N LYS A 162 10.93 -1.94 1.69
CA LYS A 162 12.22 -1.62 1.06
C LYS A 162 13.22 -2.79 1.14
N SER A 163 13.29 -3.47 2.29
CA SER A 163 14.18 -4.64 2.48
C SER A 163 13.84 -5.83 1.58
N LYS A 164 12.64 -5.87 1.04
CA LYS A 164 12.15 -6.90 0.10
C LYS A 164 12.17 -6.43 -1.36
N ASN A 165 12.82 -5.30 -1.65
CA ASN A 165 12.88 -4.69 -2.97
C ASN A 165 11.50 -4.44 -3.59
N MET A 166 10.56 -3.96 -2.78
CA MET A 166 9.21 -3.63 -3.22
C MET A 166 8.97 -2.12 -3.19
N ASN A 167 8.06 -1.65 -4.05
CA ASN A 167 7.55 -0.29 -4.03
C ASN A 167 6.20 -0.21 -3.29
N ILE A 168 5.99 0.88 -2.56
CA ILE A 168 4.71 1.18 -1.91
C ILE A 168 3.84 1.97 -2.87
N ILE A 169 2.70 1.41 -3.24
CA ILE A 169 1.78 2.03 -4.17
C ILE A 169 0.58 2.60 -3.41
N LEU A 170 0.47 3.90 -3.44
CA LEU A 170 -0.71 4.61 -2.98
C LEU A 170 -1.56 5.01 -4.19
N TRP A 171 -2.72 5.61 -3.94
CA TRP A 171 -3.58 6.11 -5.00
C TRP A 171 -3.54 7.64 -5.06
N SER A 172 -3.91 8.19 -6.20
CA SER A 172 -3.97 9.62 -6.46
C SER A 172 -5.11 10.29 -5.68
N ASN A 173 -5.52 11.47 -6.08
CA ASN A 173 -6.61 12.23 -5.46
C ASN A 173 -8.03 11.69 -5.75
N ILE A 174 -8.13 10.55 -6.46
CA ILE A 174 -9.40 9.89 -6.79
C ILE A 174 -9.66 8.76 -5.79
N ASP A 175 -10.47 9.05 -4.79
CA ASP A 175 -11.02 8.06 -3.88
C ASP A 175 -12.53 7.99 -4.10
N VAL A 176 -12.98 6.95 -4.80
CA VAL A 176 -14.39 6.77 -5.16
C VAL A 176 -15.20 6.12 -4.04
N ARG A 177 -14.52 5.54 -3.05
CA ARG A 177 -15.12 4.86 -1.89
C ARG A 177 -16.15 3.80 -2.29
N ASP A 178 -15.89 3.09 -3.38
CA ASP A 178 -16.78 2.09 -3.95
C ASP A 178 -17.15 0.97 -2.97
N TRP A 179 -16.25 0.63 -2.05
CA TRP A 179 -16.48 -0.28 -0.93
C TRP A 179 -17.65 0.13 -0.02
N SER A 180 -18.00 1.43 0.03
CA SER A 180 -19.14 1.95 0.82
C SER A 180 -20.47 1.94 0.06
N ASN A 181 -20.48 1.46 -1.17
CA ASN A 181 -21.66 1.41 -2.05
C ASN A 181 -22.35 2.79 -2.25
N PRO A 182 -21.62 3.82 -2.71
CA PRO A 182 -22.14 5.19 -2.81
C PRO A 182 -23.10 5.42 -3.97
N GLY A 183 -23.35 4.41 -4.80
CA GLY A 183 -24.12 4.46 -6.04
C GLY A 183 -23.21 4.51 -7.28
N VAL A 184 -23.61 3.78 -8.32
CA VAL A 184 -22.87 3.68 -9.60
C VAL A 184 -22.55 5.07 -10.17
N ASN A 185 -23.55 5.95 -10.22
CA ASN A 185 -23.36 7.31 -10.75
C ASN A 185 -22.34 8.13 -9.94
N SER A 186 -22.26 7.91 -8.63
CA SER A 186 -21.29 8.58 -7.76
C SER A 186 -19.87 8.13 -8.10
N ILE A 187 -19.63 6.83 -8.27
CA ILE A 187 -18.35 6.27 -8.69
C ILE A 187 -17.95 6.83 -10.06
N VAL A 188 -18.84 6.73 -11.04
CA VAL A 188 -18.59 7.21 -12.41
C VAL A 188 -18.27 8.70 -12.43
N SER A 189 -19.10 9.55 -11.82
CA SER A 189 -18.89 10.99 -11.81
C SER A 189 -17.63 11.41 -11.06
N THR A 190 -17.27 10.71 -9.98
CA THR A 190 -16.03 11.00 -9.24
C THR A 190 -14.81 10.73 -10.11
N ILE A 191 -14.77 9.63 -10.84
CA ILE A 191 -13.65 9.33 -11.74
C ILE A 191 -13.62 10.31 -12.90
N GLU A 192 -14.75 10.53 -13.60
CA GLU A 192 -14.81 11.40 -14.79
C GLU A 192 -14.40 12.85 -14.52
N ASN A 193 -14.76 13.37 -13.33
CA ASN A 193 -14.50 14.76 -12.95
C ASN A 193 -13.09 14.99 -12.38
N LYS A 194 -12.43 13.94 -11.89
CA LYS A 194 -11.14 14.07 -11.20
C LYS A 194 -9.98 13.39 -11.93
N VAL A 195 -10.25 12.63 -13.00
CA VAL A 195 -9.20 11.93 -13.71
C VAL A 195 -8.24 12.90 -14.38
N GLU A 196 -6.96 12.69 -14.12
CA GLU A 196 -5.82 13.41 -14.71
C GLU A 196 -4.81 12.40 -15.23
N ASN A 197 -3.87 12.86 -16.04
CA ASN A 197 -2.77 12.07 -16.56
C ASN A 197 -1.95 11.45 -15.39
N GLY A 198 -1.54 10.22 -15.57
CA GLY A 198 -0.75 9.49 -14.58
C GLY A 198 -1.51 9.04 -13.32
N ASN A 199 -2.83 9.18 -13.26
CA ASN A 199 -3.57 8.80 -12.05
C ASN A 199 -3.55 7.30 -11.78
N ILE A 200 -3.39 6.96 -10.51
CA ILE A 200 -3.63 5.65 -9.93
C ILE A 200 -5.01 5.68 -9.28
N ILE A 201 -5.96 4.95 -9.87
CA ILE A 201 -7.36 4.90 -9.45
C ILE A 201 -7.56 3.67 -8.57
N ILE A 202 -7.99 3.89 -7.31
CA ILE A 202 -8.32 2.81 -6.39
C ILE A 202 -9.78 2.40 -6.54
N LEU A 203 -9.97 1.09 -6.67
CA LEU A 203 -11.23 0.38 -6.67
C LEU A 203 -11.08 -0.89 -5.85
N HIS A 204 -12.17 -1.62 -5.63
CA HIS A 204 -12.17 -2.88 -4.92
C HIS A 204 -12.90 -3.95 -5.74
N ASP A 205 -12.28 -5.12 -5.87
CA ASP A 205 -12.89 -6.31 -6.48
C ASP A 205 -13.50 -7.27 -5.45
N TYR A 206 -13.75 -6.73 -4.26
CA TYR A 206 -14.45 -7.34 -3.14
C TYR A 206 -15.57 -6.42 -2.65
N ASN A 207 -16.70 -6.99 -2.24
CA ASN A 207 -17.78 -6.25 -1.59
C ASN A 207 -18.47 -7.12 -0.54
N THR A 208 -18.82 -6.52 0.61
CA THR A 208 -19.58 -7.20 1.65
C THR A 208 -21.04 -7.41 1.27
N VAL A 209 -21.58 -6.57 0.40
CA VAL A 209 -22.95 -6.72 -0.13
C VAL A 209 -22.92 -7.71 -1.30
N ARG A 210 -23.49 -8.88 -1.10
CA ARG A 210 -23.50 -9.98 -2.07
C ARG A 210 -24.68 -9.87 -3.01
N ASN A 211 -24.50 -9.06 -4.05
CA ASN A 211 -25.41 -8.93 -5.19
C ASN A 211 -24.81 -9.63 -6.41
N ASP A 212 -25.59 -9.81 -7.47
CA ASP A 212 -25.12 -10.39 -8.74
C ASP A 212 -23.96 -9.58 -9.36
N LYS A 213 -24.01 -8.25 -9.23
CA LYS A 213 -22.95 -7.33 -9.62
C LYS A 213 -22.74 -6.26 -8.57
N SER A 214 -21.47 -6.01 -8.17
CA SER A 214 -21.15 -4.85 -7.34
C SER A 214 -21.34 -3.54 -8.10
N GLN A 215 -21.42 -2.42 -7.38
CA GLN A 215 -21.47 -1.10 -8.00
C GLN A 215 -20.19 -0.76 -8.76
N THR A 216 -19.03 -1.27 -8.29
CA THR A 216 -17.74 -1.15 -8.98
C THR A 216 -17.82 -1.78 -10.38
N ILE A 217 -18.31 -3.02 -10.48
CA ILE A 217 -18.46 -3.74 -11.74
C ILE A 217 -19.35 -2.96 -12.71
N GLN A 218 -20.50 -2.46 -12.23
CA GLN A 218 -21.41 -1.66 -13.04
C GLN A 218 -20.78 -0.33 -13.50
N ALA A 219 -19.99 0.31 -12.62
CA ALA A 219 -19.29 1.55 -12.94
C ALA A 219 -18.18 1.34 -13.98
N LEU A 220 -17.43 0.24 -13.92
CA LEU A 220 -16.39 -0.10 -14.90
C LEU A 220 -16.93 -0.20 -16.33
N GLU A 221 -18.13 -0.77 -16.52
CA GLU A 221 -18.77 -0.84 -17.82
C GLU A 221 -19.03 0.54 -18.46
N ILE A 222 -19.10 1.59 -17.65
CA ILE A 222 -19.31 2.98 -18.08
C ILE A 222 -17.98 3.74 -18.16
N VAL A 223 -17.15 3.62 -17.14
CA VAL A 223 -15.92 4.42 -16.99
C VAL A 223 -14.88 4.06 -18.05
N ILE A 224 -14.67 2.75 -18.30
CA ILE A 224 -13.60 2.33 -19.22
C ILE A 224 -13.83 2.89 -20.64
N PRO A 225 -14.99 2.69 -21.29
CA PRO A 225 -15.21 3.27 -22.62
C PRO A 225 -15.11 4.80 -22.63
N LYS A 226 -15.64 5.48 -21.62
CA LYS A 226 -15.56 6.94 -21.54
C LYS A 226 -14.14 7.47 -21.40
N LEU A 227 -13.28 6.81 -20.62
CA LEU A 227 -11.88 7.20 -20.51
C LEU A 227 -11.10 6.90 -21.80
N LYS A 228 -11.40 5.79 -22.48
CA LYS A 228 -10.85 5.49 -23.82
C LYS A 228 -11.27 6.57 -24.84
N GLU A 229 -12.51 7.00 -24.84
CA GLU A 229 -13.02 8.09 -25.69
C GLU A 229 -12.28 9.41 -25.43
N LYS A 230 -11.97 9.70 -24.15
CA LYS A 230 -11.13 10.84 -23.75
C LYS A 230 -9.65 10.66 -24.15
N GLY A 231 -9.26 9.51 -24.71
CA GLY A 231 -7.90 9.19 -25.17
C GLY A 231 -6.97 8.67 -24.09
N TYR A 232 -7.48 8.26 -22.93
CA TYR A 232 -6.66 7.61 -21.90
C TYR A 232 -6.28 6.19 -22.31
N LYS A 233 -5.01 5.83 -22.10
CA LYS A 233 -4.54 4.46 -22.14
C LYS A 233 -4.54 3.88 -20.72
N PHE A 234 -4.92 2.62 -20.59
CA PHE A 234 -4.88 1.90 -19.33
C PHE A 234 -3.60 1.07 -19.27
N VAL A 235 -2.86 1.23 -18.19
CA VAL A 235 -1.56 0.58 -17.96
C VAL A 235 -1.53 -0.06 -16.58
N THR A 236 -0.64 -1.03 -16.37
CA THR A 236 -0.32 -1.55 -15.04
C THR A 236 0.51 -0.54 -14.25
N ILE A 237 0.70 -0.78 -12.95
CA ILE A 237 1.55 0.11 -12.13
C ILE A 237 2.99 0.07 -12.60
N SER A 238 3.56 -1.10 -12.93
CA SER A 238 4.93 -1.19 -13.44
C SER A 238 5.09 -0.42 -14.76
N GLU A 239 4.16 -0.56 -15.71
CA GLU A 239 4.16 0.24 -16.93
C GLU A 239 4.03 1.75 -16.64
N LEU A 240 3.17 2.13 -15.68
CA LEU A 240 3.04 3.52 -15.25
C LEU A 240 4.35 4.08 -14.69
N MET A 241 5.12 3.27 -13.96
CA MET A 241 6.41 3.66 -13.38
C MET A 241 7.51 3.81 -14.43
N GLU A 242 7.52 2.99 -15.51
CA GLU A 242 8.47 3.11 -16.62
C GLU A 242 8.41 4.49 -17.30
N HIS A 243 7.27 5.17 -17.18
CA HIS A 243 7.06 6.52 -17.70
C HIS A 243 7.54 7.62 -16.74
N LEU A 244 7.94 7.30 -15.50
CA LEU A 244 8.48 8.27 -14.53
C LEU A 244 9.96 8.61 -14.81
N ASP A 245 10.72 7.68 -15.40
CA ASP A 245 12.16 7.78 -15.59
C ASP A 245 12.57 8.43 -16.92
N LYS A 246 11.61 9.00 -17.66
CA LYS A 246 11.84 9.68 -18.95
C LYS A 246 11.68 11.20 -18.82
#